data_8ad5c0f8c66f0214d694d41fbe454db4
#
_entry.id   8ad5c0f8c66f0214d694d41fbe454db4
#
_cell.length_a   1.000
_cell.length_b   1.000
_cell.length_c   1.000
_cell.angle_alpha   90.00
_cell.angle_beta   90.00
_cell.angle_gamma   90.00
#
_symmetry.space_group_name_H-M   'P 1'
#
loop_
_entity.id
_entity.type
_entity.pdbx_description
1 polymer ?
#
loop_
_entity_poly.entity_id
_entity_poly.type
_entity_poly.pdbx_seq_one_letter_code
_entity_poly.pdbx_strand_id
1 'polypeptide(L)'
;MKKVILSFAVIAAMGLTSCNGQTKKDAETTTTEMSSDMAMTDASFGVRGNCGMCKNTIEKAANGVEGVSSATWDVEKKKIDVSFDDSKTDMMAIHKAIAASGYDTEKVAGDEGAYDGLPGCCKYDHEMMMNQSGEDKKDDNHSGHDH
;
A
#
# COMPACT_ATOMS: atom_id res chain seq x y z
N MET A 1 32.82 -19.58 -20.89
CA MET A 1 32.87 -20.71 -21.83
C MET A 1 31.71 -21.61 -21.47
N LYS A 2 30.74 -21.69 -22.21
CA LYS A 2 30.03 -22.65 -23.04
C LYS A 2 28.63 -22.15 -23.35
N LYS A 3 28.50 -21.73 -24.58
CA LYS A 3 27.23 -21.51 -25.29
C LYS A 3 26.56 -22.85 -25.48
N VAL A 4 25.24 -22.94 -25.31
CA VAL A 4 24.41 -23.92 -26.01
C VAL A 4 23.17 -23.22 -26.54
N ILE A 5 23.20 -23.05 -27.83
CA ILE A 5 22.09 -22.70 -28.70
C ILE A 5 21.41 -24.04 -29.07
N LEU A 6 20.11 -24.11 -29.01
CA LEU A 6 19.33 -25.00 -29.88
C LEU A 6 17.89 -24.51 -30.00
N SER A 7 17.64 -24.03 -31.12
CA SER A 7 16.51 -23.94 -32.01
C SER A 7 15.65 -25.22 -32.07
N PHE A 8 14.35 -25.02 -32.24
CA PHE A 8 13.41 -25.79 -33.11
C PHE A 8 12.05 -25.11 -32.98
N ALA A 9 11.58 -24.38 -33.95
CA ALA A 9 10.91 -24.76 -35.20
C ALA A 9 9.42 -25.13 -35.01
N VAL A 10 8.57 -24.18 -35.40
CA VAL A 10 7.43 -24.22 -36.30
C VAL A 10 6.50 -25.45 -36.24
N ILE A 11 5.21 -25.22 -35.94
CA ILE A 11 4.10 -25.82 -36.70
C ILE A 11 2.94 -24.80 -36.73
N ALA A 12 2.60 -24.40 -37.94
CA ALA A 12 1.37 -23.72 -38.31
C ALA A 12 0.26 -24.78 -38.51
N ALA A 13 -0.94 -24.51 -38.03
CA ALA A 13 -2.13 -25.14 -38.49
C ALA A 13 -3.30 -24.18 -38.53
N MET A 14 -3.72 -23.85 -39.71
CA MET A 14 -4.93 -23.13 -40.07
C MET A 14 -6.17 -23.93 -39.68
N GLY A 15 -7.19 -23.26 -39.20
CA GLY A 15 -8.53 -23.80 -39.07
C GLY A 15 -9.54 -22.68 -39.11
N LEU A 16 -9.96 -22.30 -40.28
CA LEU A 16 -11.13 -21.47 -40.58
C LEU A 16 -12.39 -22.31 -40.38
N THR A 17 -13.29 -21.89 -39.52
CA THR A 17 -14.71 -22.15 -39.68
C THR A 17 -15.51 -20.94 -39.25
N SER A 18 -16.07 -20.32 -40.25
CA SER A 18 -17.14 -19.34 -40.21
C SER A 18 -18.44 -20.02 -39.79
N CYS A 19 -19.17 -19.42 -38.86
CA CYS A 19 -20.63 -19.48 -38.83
C CYS A 19 -21.22 -18.24 -38.22
N ASN A 20 -21.96 -17.58 -39.08
CA ASN A 20 -22.85 -16.45 -38.88
C ASN A 20 -24.10 -16.87 -38.07
N GLY A 21 -24.61 -16.01 -37.21
CA GLY A 21 -25.90 -16.21 -36.54
C GLY A 21 -26.20 -15.16 -35.48
N GLN A 22 -26.90 -14.09 -35.88
CA GLN A 22 -27.54 -13.09 -35.02
C GLN A 22 -28.55 -13.73 -34.06
N THR A 23 -28.59 -13.32 -32.81
CA THR A 23 -29.73 -12.63 -32.12
C THR A 23 -29.51 -12.48 -30.64
N LYS A 24 -29.56 -11.24 -30.21
CA LYS A 24 -30.08 -10.62 -28.94
C LYS A 24 -30.21 -11.45 -27.68
N LYS A 25 -29.72 -10.79 -26.64
CA LYS A 25 -30.21 -10.64 -25.24
C LYS A 25 -29.36 -11.28 -24.17
N ASP A 26 -28.83 -10.34 -23.38
CA ASP A 26 -28.68 -10.38 -21.90
C ASP A 26 -28.25 -11.71 -21.28
N ALA A 27 -26.96 -11.78 -20.98
CA ALA A 27 -26.47 -12.45 -19.78
C ALA A 27 -25.00 -12.05 -19.56
N GLU A 28 -24.79 -11.36 -18.52
CA GLU A 28 -23.56 -11.17 -17.77
C GLU A 28 -22.72 -12.45 -17.79
N THR A 29 -21.69 -12.48 -18.64
CA THR A 29 -20.68 -13.53 -18.57
C THR A 29 -19.50 -12.96 -17.83
N THR A 30 -19.51 -13.20 -16.53
CA THR A 30 -18.34 -13.18 -15.70
C THR A 30 -17.28 -14.08 -16.34
N THR A 31 -16.39 -13.48 -17.09
CA THR A 31 -15.15 -14.15 -17.49
C THR A 31 -14.30 -14.26 -16.23
N THR A 32 -14.43 -15.37 -15.55
CA THR A 32 -13.49 -15.79 -14.52
C THR A 32 -12.18 -16.14 -15.24
N GLU A 33 -11.34 -15.14 -15.44
CA GLU A 33 -9.94 -15.38 -15.65
C GLU A 33 -9.39 -15.92 -14.33
N MET A 34 -8.99 -17.17 -14.33
CA MET A 34 -8.17 -17.75 -13.27
C MET A 34 -6.80 -17.09 -13.30
N SER A 35 -6.73 -15.86 -12.80
CA SER A 35 -5.52 -15.33 -12.21
C SER A 35 -5.26 -16.18 -10.98
N SER A 36 -4.10 -16.79 -10.89
CA SER A 36 -3.58 -17.34 -9.64
C SER A 36 -3.69 -16.23 -8.59
N ASP A 37 -4.69 -16.37 -7.74
CA ASP A 37 -5.05 -15.45 -6.67
C ASP A 37 -3.90 -15.47 -5.67
N MET A 38 -2.93 -14.58 -5.87
CA MET A 38 -2.10 -14.13 -4.77
C MET A 38 -3.05 -13.40 -3.86
N ALA A 39 -3.34 -13.95 -2.69
CA ALA A 39 -4.21 -13.32 -1.71
C ALA A 39 -3.56 -12.00 -1.28
N MET A 40 -3.97 -10.91 -1.92
CA MET A 40 -3.55 -9.57 -1.55
C MET A 40 -4.42 -9.11 -0.39
N THR A 41 -3.76 -8.70 0.66
CA THR A 41 -4.39 -8.13 1.85
C THR A 41 -4.26 -6.62 1.80
N ASP A 42 -5.38 -5.94 1.93
CA ASP A 42 -5.43 -4.48 2.05
C ASP A 42 -5.57 -4.09 3.51
N ALA A 43 -4.77 -3.12 3.94
CA ALA A 43 -4.80 -2.60 5.30
C ALA A 43 -4.51 -1.10 5.33
N SER A 44 -4.97 -0.45 6.40
CA SER A 44 -4.71 0.96 6.64
C SER A 44 -4.33 1.19 8.09
N PHE A 45 -3.40 2.10 8.34
CA PHE A 45 -3.01 2.48 9.69
C PHE A 45 -2.40 3.89 9.75
N GLY A 46 -2.34 4.45 10.95
CA GLY A 46 -1.80 5.77 11.17
C GLY A 46 -0.27 5.81 11.15
N VAL A 47 0.26 6.85 10.51
CA VAL A 47 1.68 7.17 10.49
C VAL A 47 1.86 8.68 10.61
N ARG A 48 2.67 9.13 11.57
CA ARG A 48 2.99 10.55 11.75
C ARG A 48 3.93 11.06 10.69
N GLY A 49 3.74 12.32 10.31
CA GLY A 49 4.56 13.01 9.33
C GLY A 49 3.88 14.32 8.92
N ASN A 50 4.61 15.25 8.30
CA ASN A 50 4.11 16.62 8.08
C ASN A 50 3.89 16.97 6.62
N CYS A 51 4.66 16.42 5.68
CA CYS A 51 4.77 17.00 4.35
C CYS A 51 5.01 15.96 3.25
N GLY A 52 5.08 16.42 2.01
CA GLY A 52 5.35 15.56 0.85
C GLY A 52 6.70 14.85 0.88
N MET A 53 7.71 15.39 1.58
CA MET A 53 8.99 14.70 1.77
C MET A 53 8.83 13.52 2.73
N CYS A 54 8.03 13.67 3.80
CA CYS A 54 7.66 12.58 4.69
C CYS A 54 6.94 11.49 3.91
N LYS A 55 5.97 11.88 3.06
CA LYS A 55 5.24 10.96 2.18
C LYS A 55 6.19 10.07 1.38
N ASN A 56 7.14 10.67 0.68
CA ASN A 56 8.10 9.92 -0.13
C ASN A 56 8.92 8.93 0.70
N THR A 57 9.33 9.30 1.91
CA THR A 57 10.14 8.42 2.78
C THR A 57 9.30 7.29 3.36
N ILE A 58 8.09 7.59 3.85
CA ILE A 58 7.15 6.62 4.41
C ILE A 58 6.75 5.59 3.35
N GLU A 59 6.34 6.05 2.16
CA GLU A 59 5.95 5.15 1.07
C GLU A 59 7.12 4.31 0.57
N LYS A 60 8.32 4.89 0.48
CA LYS A 60 9.52 4.16 0.10
C LYS A 60 9.86 3.06 1.12
N ALA A 61 9.75 3.36 2.41
CA ALA A 61 10.00 2.38 3.46
C ALA A 61 8.99 1.23 3.42
N ALA A 62 7.70 1.53 3.24
CA ALA A 62 6.65 0.52 3.14
C ALA A 62 6.78 -0.33 1.87
N ASN A 63 6.97 0.30 0.69
CA ASN A 63 7.16 -0.41 -0.58
C ASN A 63 8.48 -1.18 -0.65
N GLY A 64 9.44 -0.91 0.24
CA GLY A 64 10.68 -1.65 0.35
C GLY A 64 10.55 -3.01 1.05
N VAL A 65 9.41 -3.28 1.67
CA VAL A 65 9.13 -4.58 2.32
C VAL A 65 8.74 -5.58 1.24
N GLU A 66 9.41 -6.73 1.21
CA GLU A 66 9.07 -7.80 0.28
C GLU A 66 7.62 -8.26 0.48
N GLY A 67 6.89 -8.38 -0.61
CA GLY A 67 5.46 -8.73 -0.57
C GLY A 67 4.52 -7.52 -0.59
N VAL A 68 4.98 -6.29 -0.35
CA VAL A 68 4.16 -5.09 -0.52
C VAL A 68 4.06 -4.75 -2.00
N SER A 69 2.85 -4.65 -2.52
CA SER A 69 2.57 -4.28 -3.91
C SER A 69 2.32 -2.79 -4.08
N SER A 70 1.76 -2.15 -3.06
CA SER A 70 1.53 -0.70 -3.06
C SER A 70 1.42 -0.16 -1.64
N ALA A 71 1.87 1.07 -1.46
CA ALA A 71 1.71 1.83 -0.24
C ALA A 71 1.50 3.30 -0.60
N THR A 72 0.44 3.91 -0.06
CA THR A 72 0.10 5.30 -0.30
C THR A 72 -0.22 5.99 1.02
N TRP A 73 0.55 7.02 1.39
CA TRP A 73 0.35 7.78 2.61
C TRP A 73 -0.34 9.12 2.33
N ASP A 74 -1.40 9.37 3.07
CA ASP A 74 -2.16 10.61 3.01
C ASP A 74 -1.62 11.61 4.03
N VAL A 75 -1.14 12.76 3.53
CA VAL A 75 -0.53 13.81 4.35
C VAL A 75 -1.53 14.44 5.33
N GLU A 76 -2.79 14.59 4.95
CA GLU A 76 -3.81 15.25 5.75
C GLU A 76 -4.37 14.30 6.81
N LYS A 77 -4.66 13.07 6.41
CA LYS A 77 -5.22 12.05 7.30
C LYS A 77 -4.17 11.40 8.21
N LYS A 78 -2.88 11.58 7.93
CA LYS A 78 -1.79 10.89 8.64
C LYS A 78 -2.00 9.38 8.65
N LYS A 79 -2.43 8.85 7.50
CA LYS A 79 -2.81 7.45 7.29
C LYS A 79 -2.12 6.89 6.07
N ILE A 80 -1.65 5.67 6.17
CA ILE A 80 -1.14 4.90 5.03
C ILE A 80 -2.14 3.81 4.67
N ASP A 81 -2.40 3.64 3.39
CA ASP A 81 -3.11 2.52 2.81
C ASP A 81 -2.07 1.62 2.12
N VAL A 82 -2.08 0.34 2.44
CA VAL A 82 -1.11 -0.65 1.93
C VAL A 82 -1.82 -1.87 1.37
N SER A 83 -1.26 -2.44 0.30
CA SER A 83 -1.68 -3.72 -0.26
C SER A 83 -0.46 -4.65 -0.30
N PHE A 84 -0.57 -5.85 0.26
CA PHE A 84 0.56 -6.77 0.41
C PHE A 84 0.13 -8.24 0.33
N ASP A 85 1.06 -9.09 -0.05
CA ASP A 85 0.93 -10.55 -0.07
C ASP A 85 1.20 -11.10 1.35
N ASP A 86 0.15 -11.56 2.03
CA ASP A 86 0.22 -12.04 3.42
C ASP A 86 0.98 -13.37 3.56
N SER A 87 1.25 -14.05 2.46
CA SER A 87 2.14 -15.21 2.45
C SER A 87 3.63 -14.85 2.51
N LYS A 88 3.99 -13.58 2.21
CA LYS A 88 5.38 -13.09 2.17
C LYS A 88 5.72 -12.15 3.31
N THR A 89 4.74 -11.37 3.76
CA THR A 89 4.95 -10.38 4.81
C THR A 89 3.71 -10.21 5.67
N ASP A 90 3.85 -9.47 6.75
CA ASP A 90 2.74 -9.10 7.63
C ASP A 90 2.72 -7.60 7.89
N MET A 91 1.61 -7.11 8.41
CA MET A 91 1.44 -5.69 8.70
C MET A 91 2.50 -5.17 9.70
N MET A 92 2.95 -6.00 10.65
CA MET A 92 3.96 -5.60 11.63
C MET A 92 5.32 -5.38 10.99
N ALA A 93 5.69 -6.14 9.95
CA ALA A 93 6.90 -5.91 9.18
C ALA A 93 6.88 -4.54 8.49
N ILE A 94 5.71 -4.15 7.95
CA ILE A 94 5.52 -2.83 7.32
C ILE A 94 5.63 -1.71 8.36
N HIS A 95 4.99 -1.85 9.53
CA HIS A 95 5.14 -0.90 10.65
C HIS A 95 6.61 -0.70 11.04
N LYS A 96 7.35 -1.80 11.19
CA LYS A 96 8.78 -1.76 11.56
C LYS A 96 9.65 -1.08 10.49
N ALA A 97 9.38 -1.32 9.22
CA ALA A 97 10.12 -0.71 8.12
C ALA A 97 9.92 0.82 8.10
N ILE A 98 8.69 1.28 8.31
CA ILE A 98 8.38 2.70 8.42
C ILE A 98 9.04 3.29 9.67
N ALA A 99 8.92 2.63 10.82
CA ALA A 99 9.52 3.08 12.07
C ALA A 99 11.06 3.19 11.98
N ALA A 100 11.71 2.25 11.32
CA ALA A 100 13.15 2.29 11.07
C ALA A 100 13.59 3.49 10.21
N SER A 101 12.67 4.12 9.48
CA SER A 101 12.91 5.36 8.73
C SER A 101 12.65 6.64 9.53
N GLY A 102 12.36 6.52 10.83
CA GLY A 102 12.18 7.63 11.77
C GLY A 102 10.73 8.13 11.88
N TYR A 103 9.73 7.34 11.46
CA TYR A 103 8.33 7.76 11.54
C TYR A 103 7.52 6.87 12.49
N ASP A 104 6.83 7.49 13.43
CA ASP A 104 5.92 6.78 14.33
C ASP A 104 4.74 6.19 13.55
N THR A 105 4.40 4.97 13.89
CA THR A 105 3.18 4.30 13.44
C THR A 105 2.27 4.02 14.65
N GLU A 106 1.03 3.60 14.42
CA GLU A 106 0.10 3.21 15.50
C GLU A 106 0.64 2.09 16.40
N LYS A 107 1.56 1.27 15.91
CA LYS A 107 2.05 0.09 16.62
C LYS A 107 3.51 0.17 17.05
N VAL A 108 4.32 0.98 16.34
CA VAL A 108 5.77 1.03 16.53
C VAL A 108 6.20 2.48 16.52
N ALA A 109 6.94 2.90 17.56
CA ALA A 109 7.57 4.21 17.58
C ALA A 109 8.71 4.27 16.57
N GLY A 110 8.92 5.44 15.98
CA GLY A 110 10.01 5.69 15.06
C GLY A 110 11.38 5.51 15.73
N ASP A 111 12.36 5.08 14.94
CA ASP A 111 13.74 5.04 15.39
C ASP A 111 14.25 6.47 15.68
N GLU A 112 14.70 6.73 16.90
CA GLU A 112 15.14 8.06 17.34
C GLU A 112 16.33 8.58 16.52
N GLY A 113 17.28 7.72 16.19
CA GLY A 113 18.44 8.12 15.41
C GLY A 113 18.07 8.49 13.98
N ALA A 114 17.14 7.74 13.36
CA ALA A 114 16.60 8.06 12.05
C ALA A 114 15.75 9.33 12.10
N TYR A 115 14.92 9.49 13.15
CA TYR A 115 14.13 10.70 13.37
C TYR A 115 15.03 11.93 13.51
N ASP A 116 16.11 11.85 14.28
CA ASP A 116 17.07 12.95 14.45
C ASP A 116 17.74 13.36 13.15
N GLY A 117 17.92 12.43 12.23
CA GLY A 117 18.44 12.67 10.88
C GLY A 117 17.43 13.28 9.89
N LEU A 118 16.14 13.35 10.24
CA LEU A 118 15.14 13.90 9.34
C LEU A 118 15.35 15.41 9.10
N PRO A 119 15.07 15.91 7.89
CA PRO A 119 15.02 17.34 7.62
C PRO A 119 14.05 18.05 8.56
N GLY A 120 14.32 19.32 8.90
CA GLY A 120 13.48 20.09 9.84
C GLY A 120 11.99 20.12 9.50
N CYS A 121 11.63 20.16 8.21
CA CYS A 121 10.23 20.08 7.76
C CYS A 121 9.58 18.71 7.98
N CYS A 122 10.36 17.67 8.24
CA CYS A 122 9.89 16.32 8.52
C CYS A 122 9.86 16.00 10.03
N LYS A 123 10.38 16.88 10.88
CA LYS A 123 10.26 16.76 12.34
C LYS A 123 8.79 16.97 12.71
N TYR A 124 8.12 15.90 13.05
CA TYR A 124 6.72 15.92 13.49
C TYR A 124 6.63 15.88 15.01
N ASP A 125 5.48 16.23 15.53
CA ASP A 125 5.17 16.12 16.96
C ASP A 125 4.72 14.68 17.26
N HIS A 126 5.35 14.03 18.23
CA HIS A 126 5.01 12.69 18.68
C HIS A 126 3.60 12.56 19.27
N GLU A 127 2.98 13.69 19.67
CA GLU A 127 1.59 13.75 20.11
C GLU A 127 0.61 14.00 18.95
N MET A 128 1.11 14.21 17.72
CA MET A 128 0.27 14.44 16.55
C MET A 128 -0.73 13.30 16.37
N MET A 129 -1.98 13.67 16.14
CA MET A 129 -3.04 12.70 15.80
C MET A 129 -2.74 12.05 14.45
N MET A 130 -3.05 10.78 14.33
CA MET A 130 -2.90 10.00 13.11
C MET A 130 -4.15 9.16 12.84
N ASN A 131 -4.25 8.61 11.63
CA ASN A 131 -5.38 7.82 11.16
C ASN A 131 -6.72 8.59 11.21
N GLN A 132 -6.67 9.85 10.79
CA GLN A 132 -7.87 10.67 10.68
C GLN A 132 -8.68 10.17 9.47
N SER A 133 -9.56 9.20 9.68
CA SER A 133 -10.67 8.95 8.78
C SER A 133 -11.56 10.20 8.85
N GLY A 134 -11.84 10.85 7.72
CA GLY A 134 -12.59 12.12 7.67
C GLY A 134 -14.05 12.07 8.12
N GLU A 135 -14.36 11.29 9.14
CA GLU A 135 -15.52 11.38 9.96
C GLU A 135 -15.19 12.32 11.11
N ASP A 136 -15.71 13.55 10.99
CA ASP A 136 -15.71 14.54 12.05
C ASP A 136 -16.22 13.91 13.35
N LYS A 137 -15.30 13.42 14.19
CA LYS A 137 -15.61 13.32 15.60
C LYS A 137 -15.67 14.75 16.08
N LYS A 138 -16.90 15.25 16.22
CA LYS A 138 -17.17 16.40 17.04
C LYS A 138 -16.58 16.11 18.42
N ASP A 139 -15.43 16.67 18.65
CA ASP A 139 -14.89 16.78 20.00
C ASP A 139 -15.75 17.79 20.73
N ASP A 140 -16.80 17.30 21.40
CA ASP A 140 -17.48 17.99 22.45
C ASP A 140 -16.51 18.13 23.64
N ASN A 141 -15.43 18.88 23.43
CA ASN A 141 -14.63 19.35 24.55
C ASN A 141 -15.20 20.67 25.06
N HIS A 142 -16.29 20.54 25.79
CA HIS A 142 -16.82 21.61 26.63
C HIS A 142 -16.10 21.54 27.97
N SER A 143 -14.86 22.01 28.03
CA SER A 143 -14.27 22.38 29.32
C SER A 143 -14.89 23.69 29.75
N GLY A 144 -15.98 23.60 30.51
CA GLY A 144 -16.51 24.71 31.26
C GLY A 144 -15.47 25.21 32.23
N HIS A 145 -14.99 26.42 31.99
CA HIS A 145 -14.40 27.25 33.02
C HIS A 145 -15.56 27.92 33.76
N ASP A 146 -15.83 27.46 34.97
CA ASP A 146 -16.56 28.23 35.97
C ASP A 146 -15.60 28.80 37.01
N HIS A 147 -15.76 30.07 37.23
CA HIS A 147 -15.09 30.94 38.22
C HIS A 147 -15.34 30.54 39.65
#